data_2e48a65cc2b90f81d56332805cd4c0db
#
_entry.id   2e48a65cc2b90f81d56332805cd4c0db
#
_cell.length_a   1.000
_cell.length_b   1.000
_cell.length_c   1.000
_cell.angle_alpha   90.00
_cell.angle_beta   90.00
_cell.angle_gamma   90.00
#
_symmetry.space_group_name_H-M   'P 1'
#
loop_
_entity.id
_entity.type
_entity.pdbx_description
1 polymer ?
#
loop_
_entity_poly.entity_id
_entity_poly.type
_entity_poly.pdbx_seq_one_letter_code
_entity_poly.pdbx_strand_id
1 'polypeptide(L)'
;MGRCSTCLLPSGRHDCGVSSWKRRLSDDERSVLLSELLFRHPELAAEAEQITCTLLLVENDQELADEITATLRALRSSAPVSVDAGQGRALGVLQPYIDDLIRRAEHGARRAAADIAIAVLLGLYECRDDTDKDMLLVRMGLPGAVDDLAQAVYKKVKSLHLSLPSLVDECPEWPWYNES
;
A
#
# COMPACT_ATOMS: atom_id res chain seq x y z
N MET A 1 3.25 30.72 -28.73
CA MET A 1 4.65 30.28 -28.73
C MET A 1 5.37 31.07 -27.66
N GLY A 2 5.52 30.50 -26.47
CA GLY A 2 6.14 31.17 -25.33
C GLY A 2 7.67 31.02 -25.37
N ARG A 3 8.39 32.11 -25.32
CA ARG A 3 9.84 32.11 -25.17
C ARG A 3 10.19 31.96 -23.69
N CYS A 4 11.02 30.98 -23.36
CA CYS A 4 11.59 30.88 -22.03
C CYS A 4 12.55 32.06 -21.82
N SER A 5 12.36 32.85 -20.74
CA SER A 5 13.11 34.08 -20.47
C SER A 5 14.62 33.84 -20.20
N THR A 6 15.05 32.60 -20.07
CA THR A 6 16.44 32.22 -19.73
C THR A 6 17.19 31.54 -20.89
N CYS A 7 16.51 31.22 -22.00
CA CYS A 7 17.15 30.55 -23.14
C CYS A 7 16.88 31.34 -24.43
N LEU A 8 17.94 31.82 -25.07
CA LEU A 8 17.91 32.60 -26.33
C LEU A 8 17.73 31.73 -27.59
N LEU A 9 17.33 30.45 -27.50
CA LEU A 9 17.20 29.52 -28.62
C LEU A 9 15.78 29.04 -28.85
N PRO A 10 15.33 28.83 -30.12
CA PRO A 10 13.97 28.46 -30.44
C PRO A 10 13.67 26.99 -30.09
N SER A 11 12.46 26.79 -29.59
CA SER A 11 11.79 25.59 -29.12
C SER A 11 12.18 24.25 -29.80
N GLY A 12 13.25 23.65 -29.34
CA GLY A 12 13.41 22.21 -29.25
C GLY A 12 13.24 21.81 -27.78
N ARG A 13 12.79 20.61 -27.48
CA ARG A 13 12.65 20.12 -26.10
C ARG A 13 13.95 20.35 -25.31
N HIS A 14 14.11 21.53 -24.78
CA HIS A 14 15.18 21.87 -23.87
C HIS A 14 14.71 21.51 -22.48
N ASP A 15 15.31 20.46 -21.96
CA ASP A 15 15.43 20.21 -20.53
C ASP A 15 16.11 21.45 -19.92
N CYS A 16 15.32 22.51 -19.70
CA CYS A 16 15.81 23.73 -19.03
C CYS A 16 16.30 23.30 -17.67
N GLY A 17 17.61 23.23 -17.46
CA GLY A 17 18.45 23.00 -16.27
C GLY A 17 17.82 22.61 -14.92
N VAL A 18 16.50 22.71 -14.80
CA VAL A 18 15.69 22.36 -13.63
C VAL A 18 15.73 20.85 -13.34
N SER A 19 15.99 20.00 -14.35
CA SER A 19 16.05 18.54 -14.14
C SER A 19 17.42 18.03 -13.71
N SER A 20 18.50 18.83 -13.85
CA SER A 20 19.85 18.34 -13.58
C SER A 20 20.20 18.27 -12.09
N TRP A 21 19.66 19.17 -11.26
CA TRP A 21 19.89 19.15 -9.82
C TRP A 21 19.06 18.04 -9.12
N LYS A 22 17.85 17.74 -9.60
CA LYS A 22 17.00 16.68 -9.04
C LYS A 22 17.67 15.30 -9.08
N ARG A 23 18.49 15.04 -10.10
CA ARG A 23 19.23 13.78 -10.23
C ARG A 23 20.50 13.69 -9.37
N ARG A 24 20.93 14.80 -8.77
CA ARG A 24 22.16 14.90 -7.96
C ARG A 24 21.90 14.83 -6.47
N LEU A 25 20.65 15.08 -6.04
CA LEU A 25 20.27 15.02 -4.64
C LEU A 25 19.91 13.59 -4.25
N SER A 26 20.41 13.14 -3.11
CA SER A 26 19.91 11.95 -2.43
C SER A 26 18.46 12.16 -1.96
N ASP A 27 17.79 11.08 -1.57
CA ASP A 27 16.41 11.17 -1.07
C ASP A 27 16.33 11.97 0.23
N ASP A 28 17.32 11.86 1.11
CA ASP A 28 17.42 12.65 2.35
C ASP A 28 17.57 14.15 2.04
N GLU A 29 18.45 14.50 1.09
CA GLU A 29 18.63 15.89 0.66
C GLU A 29 17.37 16.46 0.00
N ARG A 30 16.61 15.65 -0.76
CA ARG A 30 15.31 16.05 -1.31
C ARG A 30 14.29 16.30 -0.23
N SER A 31 14.25 15.46 0.80
CA SER A 31 13.34 15.62 1.94
C SER A 31 13.65 16.89 2.73
N VAL A 32 14.93 17.16 2.99
CA VAL A 32 15.37 18.39 3.65
C VAL A 32 15.01 19.63 2.81
N LEU A 33 15.27 19.59 1.49
CA LEU A 33 14.92 20.66 0.57
C LEU A 33 13.41 20.93 0.56
N LEU A 34 12.59 19.89 0.49
CA LEU A 34 11.13 20.02 0.51
C LEU A 34 10.65 20.65 1.82
N SER A 35 11.18 20.18 2.94
CA SER A 35 10.85 20.73 4.27
C SER A 35 11.22 22.21 4.38
N GLU A 36 12.39 22.60 3.89
CA GLU A 36 12.83 24.00 3.88
C GLU A 36 11.98 24.88 2.94
N LEU A 37 11.56 24.34 1.78
CA LEU A 37 10.65 25.04 0.87
C LEU A 37 9.30 25.30 1.51
N LEU A 38 8.70 24.29 2.15
CA LEU A 38 7.41 24.43 2.82
C LEU A 38 7.49 25.33 4.05
N PHE A 39 8.63 25.33 4.76
CA PHE A 39 8.87 26.25 5.86
C PHE A 39 8.92 27.72 5.39
N ARG A 40 9.59 27.99 4.26
CA ARG A 40 9.69 29.34 3.68
C ARG A 40 8.43 29.78 2.96
N HIS A 41 7.65 28.83 2.45
CA HIS A 41 6.47 29.04 1.62
C HIS A 41 5.28 28.25 2.17
N PRO A 42 4.75 28.61 3.36
CA PRO A 42 3.65 27.90 3.98
C PRO A 42 2.37 27.89 3.12
N GLU A 43 2.23 28.85 2.20
CA GLU A 43 1.14 28.90 1.22
C GLU A 43 1.12 27.69 0.26
N LEU A 44 2.27 27.02 0.07
CA LEU A 44 2.38 25.83 -0.78
C LEU A 44 2.01 24.53 -0.04
N ALA A 45 1.81 24.56 1.26
CA ALA A 45 1.57 23.36 2.06
C ALA A 45 0.31 22.61 1.61
N ALA A 46 -0.80 23.32 1.37
CA ALA A 46 -2.05 22.72 0.92
C ALA A 46 -1.94 22.09 -0.48
N GLU A 47 -1.21 22.73 -1.40
CA GLU A 47 -0.95 22.20 -2.74
C GLU A 47 -0.04 20.97 -2.68
N ALA A 48 1.02 21.00 -1.85
CA ALA A 48 1.91 19.87 -1.64
C ALA A 48 1.17 18.67 -1.04
N GLU A 49 0.26 18.89 -0.10
CA GLU A 49 -0.60 17.85 0.49
C GLU A 49 -1.53 17.23 -0.57
N GLN A 50 -2.18 18.05 -1.40
CA GLN A 50 -3.04 17.58 -2.48
C GLN A 50 -2.26 16.76 -3.51
N ILE A 51 -1.07 17.20 -3.90
CA ILE A 51 -0.19 16.45 -4.80
C ILE A 51 0.23 15.13 -4.16
N THR A 52 0.60 15.13 -2.88
CA THR A 52 0.97 13.93 -2.13
C THR A 52 -0.18 12.94 -2.08
N CYS A 53 -1.40 13.39 -1.77
CA CYS A 53 -2.59 12.53 -1.79
C CYS A 53 -2.82 11.92 -3.17
N THR A 54 -2.64 12.70 -4.25
CA THR A 54 -2.81 12.19 -5.63
C THR A 54 -1.73 11.17 -5.99
N LEU A 55 -0.47 11.40 -5.60
CA LEU A 55 0.64 10.47 -5.87
C LEU A 55 0.56 9.18 -5.05
N LEU A 56 -0.13 9.21 -3.92
CA LEU A 56 -0.31 8.06 -3.05
C LEU A 56 -1.59 7.25 -3.36
N LEU A 57 -2.43 7.70 -4.30
CA LEU A 57 -3.60 6.90 -4.70
C LEU A 57 -3.14 5.55 -5.26
N VAL A 58 -3.84 4.50 -4.86
CA VAL A 58 -3.72 3.20 -5.51
C VAL A 58 -4.58 3.26 -6.77
N GLU A 59 -3.95 3.10 -7.93
CA GLU A 59 -4.65 3.21 -9.21
C GLU A 59 -5.61 2.05 -9.45
N ASN A 60 -5.28 0.87 -8.88
CA ASN A 60 -6.09 -0.35 -9.01
C ASN A 60 -5.88 -1.25 -7.78
N ASP A 61 -6.85 -1.26 -6.89
CA ASP A 61 -6.87 -2.10 -5.69
C ASP A 61 -6.96 -3.60 -6.03
N GLN A 62 -7.64 -3.98 -7.12
CA GLN A 62 -7.71 -5.36 -7.58
C GLN A 62 -6.35 -5.87 -8.07
N GLU A 63 -5.60 -5.08 -8.83
CA GLU A 63 -4.26 -5.46 -9.30
C GLU A 63 -3.31 -5.68 -8.11
N LEU A 64 -3.40 -4.85 -7.10
CA LEU A 64 -2.65 -5.01 -5.86
C LEU A 64 -3.10 -6.25 -5.09
N ALA A 65 -4.40 -6.56 -5.04
CA ALA A 65 -4.93 -7.77 -4.44
C ALA A 65 -4.42 -9.03 -5.16
N ASP A 66 -4.40 -9.02 -6.50
CA ASP A 66 -3.87 -10.11 -7.33
C ASP A 66 -2.37 -10.35 -7.04
N GLU A 67 -1.58 -9.28 -6.90
CA GLU A 67 -0.16 -9.36 -6.53
C GLU A 67 0.02 -9.98 -5.14
N ILE A 68 -0.76 -9.56 -4.17
CA ILE A 68 -0.74 -10.09 -2.80
C ILE A 68 -1.12 -11.57 -2.80
N THR A 69 -2.19 -11.92 -3.51
CA THR A 69 -2.65 -13.31 -3.69
C THR A 69 -1.54 -14.17 -4.28
N ALA A 70 -0.91 -13.72 -5.38
CA ALA A 70 0.19 -14.44 -6.02
C ALA A 70 1.38 -14.61 -5.06
N THR A 71 1.70 -13.60 -4.27
CA THR A 71 2.79 -13.64 -3.30
C THR A 71 2.50 -14.61 -2.16
N LEU A 72 1.27 -14.62 -1.64
CA LEU A 72 0.83 -15.58 -0.62
C LEU A 72 0.83 -17.01 -1.15
N ARG A 73 0.34 -17.22 -2.37
CA ARG A 73 0.37 -18.52 -3.06
C ARG A 73 1.78 -19.03 -3.34
N ALA A 74 2.75 -18.15 -3.48
CA ALA A 74 4.16 -18.51 -3.65
C ALA A 74 4.81 -19.02 -2.36
N LEU A 75 4.21 -18.80 -1.20
CA LEU A 75 4.71 -19.34 0.07
C LEU A 75 4.51 -20.84 0.13
N ARG A 76 5.62 -21.58 0.09
CA ARG A 76 5.64 -23.05 0.10
C ARG A 76 6.12 -23.60 1.44
N SER A 77 5.60 -24.78 1.79
CA SER A 77 6.11 -25.57 2.90
C SER A 77 6.12 -27.03 2.52
N SER A 78 7.30 -27.65 2.53
CA SER A 78 7.47 -29.09 2.30
C SER A 78 7.28 -29.94 3.57
N ALA A 79 7.18 -29.31 4.73
CA ALA A 79 7.02 -29.97 6.03
C ALA A 79 5.83 -29.38 6.82
N PRO A 80 5.25 -30.10 7.77
CA PRO A 80 4.28 -29.53 8.69
C PRO A 80 4.85 -28.31 9.38
N VAL A 81 4.08 -27.21 9.38
CA VAL A 81 4.47 -25.95 10.01
C VAL A 81 3.53 -25.71 11.18
N SER A 82 4.04 -25.28 12.32
CA SER A 82 3.17 -24.83 13.41
C SER A 82 2.38 -23.59 12.95
N VAL A 83 1.17 -23.44 13.46
CA VAL A 83 0.31 -22.29 13.12
C VAL A 83 1.03 -20.97 13.33
N ASP A 84 1.69 -20.80 14.49
CA ASP A 84 2.42 -19.55 14.83
C ASP A 84 3.56 -19.24 13.84
N ALA A 85 4.37 -20.27 13.48
CA ALA A 85 5.47 -20.08 12.54
C ALA A 85 4.97 -19.79 11.13
N GLY A 86 3.86 -20.41 10.72
CA GLY A 86 3.22 -20.18 9.45
C GLY A 86 2.60 -18.79 9.36
N GLN A 87 1.87 -18.37 10.39
CA GLN A 87 1.32 -17.02 10.50
C GLN A 87 2.43 -15.96 10.45
N GLY A 88 3.53 -16.16 11.19
CA GLY A 88 4.67 -15.25 11.17
C GLY A 88 5.27 -15.09 9.76
N ARG A 89 5.36 -16.17 8.98
CA ARG A 89 5.84 -16.12 7.59
C ARG A 89 4.87 -15.38 6.67
N ALA A 90 3.57 -15.67 6.77
CA ALA A 90 2.55 -15.01 5.97
C ALA A 90 2.45 -13.51 6.32
N LEU A 91 2.45 -13.17 7.62
CA LEU A 91 2.49 -11.77 8.06
C LEU A 91 3.76 -11.06 7.59
N GLY A 92 4.92 -11.75 7.58
CA GLY A 92 6.17 -11.18 7.05
C GLY A 92 6.07 -10.76 5.59
N VAL A 93 5.30 -11.48 4.77
CA VAL A 93 5.02 -11.10 3.37
C VAL A 93 4.05 -9.92 3.29
N LEU A 94 3.08 -9.86 4.18
CA LEU A 94 2.11 -8.75 4.22
C LEU A 94 2.68 -7.49 4.87
N GLN A 95 3.76 -7.60 5.64
CA GLN A 95 4.32 -6.49 6.41
C GLN A 95 4.63 -5.24 5.59
N PRO A 96 5.23 -5.31 4.38
CA PRO A 96 5.48 -4.13 3.56
C PRO A 96 4.19 -3.36 3.21
N TYR A 97 3.11 -4.06 2.91
CA TYR A 97 1.80 -3.45 2.61
C TYR A 97 1.18 -2.84 3.87
N ILE A 98 1.30 -3.51 5.01
CA ILE A 98 0.82 -3.02 6.31
C ILE A 98 1.60 -1.75 6.72
N ASP A 99 2.91 -1.73 6.52
CA ASP A 99 3.75 -0.57 6.84
C ASP A 99 3.41 0.62 5.92
N ASP A 100 3.18 0.38 4.63
CA ASP A 100 2.75 1.42 3.69
C ASP A 100 1.36 1.97 4.02
N LEU A 101 0.43 1.10 4.38
CA LEU A 101 -0.91 1.46 4.86
C LEU A 101 -0.82 2.39 6.10
N ILE A 102 -0.01 2.01 7.09
CA ILE A 102 0.19 2.80 8.32
C ILE A 102 0.77 4.15 7.97
N ARG A 103 1.85 4.16 7.18
CA ARG A 103 2.53 5.38 6.75
C ARG A 103 1.57 6.34 6.04
N ARG A 104 0.73 5.85 5.13
CA ARG A 104 -0.27 6.67 4.42
C ARG A 104 -1.33 7.22 5.36
N ALA A 105 -1.80 6.41 6.31
CA ALA A 105 -2.79 6.85 7.30
C ALA A 105 -2.22 7.95 8.22
N GLU A 106 -0.97 7.82 8.66
CA GLU A 106 -0.26 8.81 9.49
C GLU A 106 -0.02 10.13 8.76
N HIS A 107 0.19 10.08 7.44
CA HIS A 107 0.33 11.27 6.60
C HIS A 107 -1.01 11.84 6.08
N GLY A 108 -2.14 11.36 6.60
CA GLY A 108 -3.46 11.88 6.25
C GLY A 108 -4.04 11.34 4.94
N ALA A 109 -3.31 10.52 4.18
CA ALA A 109 -3.78 9.89 2.94
C ALA A 109 -4.71 8.71 3.22
N ARG A 110 -5.78 8.94 3.99
CA ARG A 110 -6.68 7.92 4.55
C ARG A 110 -7.34 7.05 3.49
N ARG A 111 -7.72 7.64 2.34
CA ARG A 111 -8.31 6.91 1.23
C ARG A 111 -7.31 5.91 0.65
N ALA A 112 -6.11 6.36 0.31
CA ALA A 112 -5.07 5.48 -0.21
C ALA A 112 -4.65 4.38 0.79
N ALA A 113 -4.69 4.67 2.09
CA ALA A 113 -4.49 3.67 3.13
C ALA A 113 -5.63 2.64 3.18
N ALA A 114 -6.89 3.09 2.98
CA ALA A 114 -8.04 2.20 2.91
C ALA A 114 -7.99 1.30 1.67
N ASP A 115 -7.61 1.84 0.51
CA ASP A 115 -7.46 1.07 -0.74
C ASP A 115 -6.42 -0.06 -0.57
N ILE A 116 -5.27 0.19 0.06
CA ILE A 116 -4.29 -0.86 0.39
C ILE A 116 -4.88 -1.89 1.37
N ALA A 117 -5.61 -1.44 2.38
CA ALA A 117 -6.23 -2.35 3.34
C ALA A 117 -7.24 -3.29 2.66
N ILE A 118 -8.06 -2.75 1.75
CA ILE A 118 -9.00 -3.52 0.93
C ILE A 118 -8.23 -4.53 0.09
N ALA A 119 -7.20 -4.12 -0.64
CA ALA A 119 -6.39 -5.00 -1.47
C ALA A 119 -5.75 -6.15 -0.66
N VAL A 120 -5.22 -5.88 0.54
CA VAL A 120 -4.66 -6.92 1.43
C VAL A 120 -5.74 -7.92 1.86
N LEU A 121 -6.91 -7.42 2.23
CA LEU A 121 -8.01 -8.28 2.69
C LEU A 121 -8.61 -9.09 1.53
N LEU A 122 -8.77 -8.50 0.34
CA LEU A 122 -9.20 -9.21 -0.87
C LEU A 122 -8.20 -10.30 -1.26
N GLY A 123 -6.90 -9.98 -1.28
CA GLY A 123 -5.86 -10.96 -1.61
C GLY A 123 -5.82 -12.13 -0.62
N LEU A 124 -6.10 -11.89 0.67
CA LEU A 124 -6.29 -12.96 1.65
C LEU A 124 -7.57 -13.75 1.37
N TYR A 125 -8.68 -13.07 1.06
CA TYR A 125 -9.96 -13.72 0.80
C TYR A 125 -9.88 -14.67 -0.39
N GLU A 126 -9.21 -14.29 -1.47
CA GLU A 126 -8.99 -15.14 -2.64
C GLU A 126 -8.17 -16.41 -2.36
N CYS A 127 -7.40 -16.41 -1.27
CA CYS A 127 -6.64 -17.60 -0.86
C CYS A 127 -7.47 -18.63 -0.08
N ARG A 128 -8.71 -18.33 0.34
CA ARG A 128 -9.52 -19.21 1.23
C ARG A 128 -9.85 -20.56 0.63
N ASP A 129 -10.07 -20.60 -0.69
CA ASP A 129 -10.52 -21.81 -1.40
C ASP A 129 -9.38 -22.55 -2.11
N ASP A 130 -8.12 -22.15 -1.83
CA ASP A 130 -6.96 -22.80 -2.44
C ASP A 130 -6.80 -24.26 -1.99
N THR A 131 -6.50 -25.12 -2.94
CA THR A 131 -6.37 -26.57 -2.74
C THR A 131 -4.94 -27.10 -2.90
N ASP A 132 -3.99 -26.21 -3.21
CA ASP A 132 -2.58 -26.59 -3.43
C ASP A 132 -1.93 -27.01 -2.10
N LYS A 133 -1.72 -28.31 -1.94
CA LYS A 133 -1.22 -28.93 -0.70
C LYS A 133 0.18 -28.47 -0.27
N ASP A 134 0.96 -27.85 -1.17
CA ASP A 134 2.28 -27.34 -0.86
C ASP A 134 2.25 -25.87 -0.48
N MET A 135 1.13 -25.20 -0.67
CA MET A 135 0.93 -23.83 -0.22
C MET A 135 0.92 -23.76 1.31
N LEU A 136 1.64 -22.76 1.85
CA LEU A 136 1.79 -22.59 3.30
C LEU A 136 0.45 -22.49 4.03
N LEU A 137 -0.47 -21.65 3.51
CA LEU A 137 -1.77 -21.41 4.14
C LEU A 137 -2.64 -22.68 4.16
N VAL A 138 -2.59 -23.48 3.10
CA VAL A 138 -3.28 -24.78 3.07
C VAL A 138 -2.71 -25.72 4.14
N ARG A 139 -1.39 -25.73 4.31
CA ARG A 139 -0.70 -26.52 5.35
C ARG A 139 -1.03 -26.10 6.77
N MET A 140 -1.41 -24.84 6.96
CA MET A 140 -1.84 -24.29 8.24
C MET A 140 -3.30 -24.60 8.57
N GLY A 141 -4.07 -25.13 7.64
CA GLY A 141 -5.49 -25.45 7.82
C GLY A 141 -6.44 -24.33 7.37
N LEU A 142 -6.54 -24.13 6.05
CA LEU A 142 -7.55 -23.25 5.47
C LEU A 142 -8.98 -23.75 5.79
N PRO A 143 -9.98 -22.85 5.90
CA PRO A 143 -9.89 -21.39 5.76
C PRO A 143 -9.44 -20.66 7.04
N GLY A 144 -9.42 -21.31 8.19
CA GLY A 144 -9.18 -20.66 9.49
C GLY A 144 -7.89 -19.84 9.56
N ALA A 145 -6.79 -20.32 8.94
CA ALA A 145 -5.53 -19.59 8.91
C ALA A 145 -5.64 -18.25 8.16
N VAL A 146 -6.43 -18.20 7.09
CA VAL A 146 -6.70 -16.97 6.34
C VAL A 146 -7.56 -16.02 7.16
N ASP A 147 -8.58 -16.54 7.82
CA ASP A 147 -9.49 -15.76 8.66
C ASP A 147 -8.74 -15.10 9.82
N ASP A 148 -7.82 -15.82 10.47
CA ASP A 148 -6.99 -15.29 11.55
C ASP A 148 -6.07 -14.16 11.06
N LEU A 149 -5.43 -14.34 9.89
CA LEU A 149 -4.59 -13.31 9.27
C LEU A 149 -5.39 -12.07 8.91
N ALA A 150 -6.54 -12.26 8.26
CA ALA A 150 -7.43 -11.18 7.86
C ALA A 150 -7.95 -10.40 9.09
N GLN A 151 -8.31 -11.09 10.15
CA GLN A 151 -8.74 -10.46 11.39
C GLN A 151 -7.61 -9.65 12.06
N ALA A 152 -6.36 -10.13 11.99
CA ALA A 152 -5.21 -9.39 12.50
C ALA A 152 -4.98 -8.08 11.72
N VAL A 153 -5.04 -8.14 10.38
CA VAL A 153 -4.96 -6.96 9.50
C VAL A 153 -6.12 -6.00 9.80
N TYR A 154 -7.35 -6.50 9.86
CA TYR A 154 -8.54 -5.68 10.11
C TYR A 154 -8.49 -4.96 11.47
N LYS A 155 -8.04 -5.63 12.53
CA LYS A 155 -7.83 -4.98 13.84
C LYS A 155 -6.88 -3.79 13.74
N LYS A 156 -5.82 -3.92 12.93
CA LYS A 156 -4.89 -2.82 12.68
C LYS A 156 -5.55 -1.68 11.93
N VAL A 157 -6.31 -1.98 10.87
CA VAL A 157 -7.07 -1.00 10.08
C VAL A 157 -8.07 -0.24 10.97
N LYS A 158 -8.80 -0.95 11.83
CA LYS A 158 -9.73 -0.36 12.79
C LYS A 158 -9.04 0.59 13.77
N SER A 159 -7.84 0.24 14.24
CA SER A 159 -7.05 1.09 15.14
C SER A 159 -6.62 2.42 14.48
N LEU A 160 -6.55 2.47 13.16
CA LEU A 160 -6.27 3.66 12.37
C LEU A 160 -7.54 4.44 11.97
N HIS A 161 -8.71 3.98 12.41
CA HIS A 161 -10.02 4.57 12.09
C HIS A 161 -10.27 4.69 10.57
N LEU A 162 -9.81 3.73 9.78
CA LEU A 162 -10.09 3.67 8.34
C LEU A 162 -11.46 3.03 8.11
N SER A 163 -12.18 3.54 7.09
CA SER A 163 -13.46 2.98 6.64
C SER A 163 -13.23 2.11 5.40
N LEU A 164 -13.81 0.92 5.37
CA LEU A 164 -13.70 -0.05 4.29
C LEU A 164 -15.10 -0.43 3.75
N PRO A 165 -15.83 0.49 3.14
CA PRO A 165 -17.24 0.26 2.80
C PRO A 165 -17.47 -0.85 1.77
N SER A 166 -16.54 -1.04 0.81
CA SER A 166 -16.65 -2.05 -0.25
C SER A 166 -16.43 -3.48 0.24
N LEU A 167 -15.69 -3.65 1.34
CA LEU A 167 -15.32 -4.99 1.82
C LEU A 167 -16.53 -5.84 2.21
N VAL A 168 -17.64 -5.21 2.64
CA VAL A 168 -18.90 -5.88 3.00
C VAL A 168 -19.46 -6.68 1.83
N ASP A 169 -19.41 -6.10 0.65
CA ASP A 169 -19.99 -6.70 -0.56
C ASP A 169 -19.03 -7.72 -1.19
N GLU A 170 -17.73 -7.50 -1.04
CA GLU A 170 -16.67 -8.28 -1.71
C GLU A 170 -16.23 -9.52 -0.89
N CYS A 171 -16.37 -9.47 0.45
CA CYS A 171 -16.01 -10.57 1.35
C CYS A 171 -17.18 -10.99 2.25
N PRO A 172 -18.30 -11.49 1.69
CA PRO A 172 -19.53 -11.73 2.45
C PRO A 172 -19.40 -12.81 3.52
N GLU A 173 -18.42 -13.68 3.42
CA GLU A 173 -18.19 -14.77 4.37
C GLU A 173 -17.39 -14.36 5.61
N TRP A 174 -16.97 -13.09 5.70
CA TRP A 174 -16.30 -12.54 6.88
C TRP A 174 -17.24 -11.67 7.73
N PRO A 175 -18.06 -12.28 8.60
CA PRO A 175 -19.07 -11.54 9.38
C PRO A 175 -18.47 -10.62 10.44
N TRP A 176 -17.24 -10.83 10.85
CA TRP A 176 -16.61 -10.14 11.97
C TRP A 176 -16.35 -8.64 11.74
N TYR A 177 -16.39 -8.13 10.53
CA TYR A 177 -16.30 -6.69 10.27
C TYR A 177 -17.67 -5.97 10.31
N ASN A 178 -18.79 -6.73 10.27
CA ASN A 178 -20.13 -6.20 10.41
C ASN A 178 -20.53 -5.93 11.88
N GLU A 179 -19.74 -6.39 12.85
CA GLU A 179 -20.01 -6.27 14.29
C GLU A 179 -19.44 -4.98 14.91
N SER A 180 -19.26 -3.91 14.13
CA SER A 180 -18.57 -2.68 14.56
C SER A 180 -19.50 -1.53 14.85
#